data_7fe2c18b68dad7124385e3650313d7d4
#
_entry.id   7fe2c18b68dad7124385e3650313d7d4
#
_cell.length_a   1.000
_cell.length_b   1.000
_cell.length_c   1.000
_cell.angle_alpha   90.00
_cell.angle_beta   90.00
_cell.angle_gamma   90.00
#
_symmetry.space_group_name_H-M   'P 1'
#
loop_
_entity.id
_entity.type
_entity.pdbx_description
1 polymer ?
#
loop_
_entity_poly.entity_id
_entity_poly.type
_entity_poly.pdbx_seq_one_letter_code
_entity_poly.pdbx_strand_id
1 'polypeptide(L)'
;GLSIDIPKLRTSSQRNLTEEELLTTESIILFHAERFRTIANKLHVSVDFDCPLLGKPISSFDDILSSSEELRQAWSCGDGAIPSVLRLFERRGIWIFDNNLPDQVLGLSTWVDNKYPLIILDTRKEKTTIERLRFTAVHELGHLLFKFPEDIDEEKMCNKFASLFLFPKQTFIQELCNPRRKELYLEELIDLHMAYGVSVAAIVHEAYDLGIIDRDHYVYWFETILKNNPREEGWGVYQFPETLGKEKRMSVIIHQGNIHSSVLLQ
;
A
#
# COMPACT_ATOMS: atom_id res chain seq x y z
N GLY A 1 -7.19 16.06 22.36
CA GLY A 1 -7.59 15.34 21.16
C GLY A 1 -6.42 15.16 20.19
N LEU A 2 -6.59 14.26 19.23
CA LEU A 2 -5.60 14.02 18.17
C LEU A 2 -5.75 15.06 17.07
N SER A 3 -4.64 15.38 16.39
CA SER A 3 -4.63 16.28 15.23
C SER A 3 -4.17 15.54 13.97
N ILE A 4 -4.60 16.03 12.81
CA ILE A 4 -4.30 15.42 11.50
C ILE A 4 -3.55 16.46 10.65
N ASP A 5 -2.56 15.98 9.89
CA ASP A 5 -1.86 16.78 8.88
C ASP A 5 -2.76 16.89 7.63
N ILE A 6 -3.56 17.95 7.56
CA ILE A 6 -4.48 18.21 6.46
C ILE A 6 -3.74 18.42 5.12
N PRO A 7 -2.65 19.21 5.04
CA PRO A 7 -1.89 19.32 3.80
C PRO A 7 -1.44 17.97 3.25
N LYS A 8 -0.98 17.06 4.10
CA LYS A 8 -0.58 15.70 3.68
C LYS A 8 -1.78 14.91 3.16
N LEU A 9 -2.91 14.99 3.84
CA LEU A 9 -4.14 14.33 3.42
C LEU A 9 -4.60 14.84 2.04
N ARG A 10 -4.53 16.14 1.80
CA ARG A 10 -4.83 16.74 0.48
C ARG A 10 -3.88 16.23 -0.60
N THR A 11 -2.59 16.15 -0.32
CA THR A 11 -1.59 15.63 -1.26
C THR A 11 -1.89 14.18 -1.63
N SER A 12 -2.17 13.33 -0.64
CA SER A 12 -2.45 11.92 -0.89
C SER A 12 -3.75 11.69 -1.65
N SER A 13 -4.72 12.60 -1.53
CA SER A 13 -6.00 12.52 -2.24
C SER A 13 -5.94 12.91 -3.71
N GLN A 14 -4.81 13.47 -4.17
CA GLN A 14 -4.63 13.97 -5.55
C GLN A 14 -5.71 14.98 -5.96
N ARG A 15 -6.27 15.72 -5.02
CA ARG A 15 -7.38 16.65 -5.25
C ARG A 15 -8.67 15.96 -5.71
N ASN A 16 -8.79 14.64 -5.49
CA ASN A 16 -10.00 13.88 -5.82
C ASN A 16 -11.12 14.03 -4.78
N LEU A 17 -10.88 14.79 -3.71
CA LEU A 17 -11.86 15.07 -2.67
C LEU A 17 -12.35 16.51 -2.76
N THR A 18 -13.67 16.69 -2.63
CA THR A 18 -14.26 18.00 -2.39
C THR A 18 -13.93 18.45 -0.96
N GLU A 19 -14.11 19.73 -0.65
CA GLU A 19 -13.91 20.24 0.71
C GLU A 19 -14.80 19.54 1.73
N GLU A 20 -16.05 19.25 1.37
CA GLU A 20 -17.00 18.52 2.22
C GLU A 20 -16.52 17.08 2.46
N GLU A 21 -16.11 16.39 1.39
CA GLU A 21 -15.57 15.03 1.50
C GLU A 21 -14.29 14.99 2.34
N LEU A 22 -13.44 16.01 2.22
CA LEU A 22 -12.21 16.11 3.01
C LEU A 22 -12.52 16.27 4.50
N LEU A 23 -13.48 17.13 4.86
CA LEU A 23 -13.90 17.30 6.25
C LEU A 23 -14.52 16.02 6.82
N THR A 24 -15.34 15.35 6.04
CA THR A 24 -15.94 14.06 6.43
C THR A 24 -14.86 13.02 6.66
N THR A 25 -13.88 12.94 5.76
CA THR A 25 -12.77 11.99 5.85
C THR A 25 -11.89 12.28 7.08
N GLU A 26 -11.61 13.57 7.36
CA GLU A 26 -10.89 13.95 8.56
C GLU A 26 -11.59 13.48 9.84
N SER A 27 -12.90 13.64 9.91
CA SER A 27 -13.71 13.19 11.06
C SER A 27 -13.65 11.66 11.22
N ILE A 28 -13.71 10.92 10.12
CA ILE A 28 -13.61 9.46 10.11
C ILE A 28 -12.23 9.02 10.60
N ILE A 29 -11.17 9.65 10.12
CA ILE A 29 -9.79 9.33 10.52
C ILE A 29 -9.61 9.58 12.00
N LEU A 30 -10.07 10.72 12.51
CA LEU A 30 -9.99 11.05 13.95
C LEU A 30 -10.74 10.03 14.80
N PHE A 31 -11.93 9.63 14.37
CA PHE A 31 -12.71 8.60 15.06
C PHE A 31 -11.92 7.29 15.20
N HIS A 32 -11.37 6.80 14.10
CA HIS A 32 -10.57 5.57 14.09
C HIS A 32 -9.29 5.71 14.92
N ALA A 33 -8.61 6.83 14.81
CA ALA A 33 -7.35 7.07 15.51
C ALA A 33 -7.56 7.14 17.01
N GLU A 34 -8.59 7.83 17.49
CA GLU A 34 -8.90 7.93 18.93
C GLU A 34 -9.34 6.60 19.49
N ARG A 35 -10.15 5.86 18.75
CA ARG A 35 -10.56 4.51 19.14
C ARG A 35 -9.36 3.58 19.23
N PHE A 36 -8.48 3.58 18.25
CA PHE A 36 -7.26 2.77 18.24
C PHE A 36 -6.37 3.11 19.44
N ARG A 37 -6.15 4.39 19.71
CA ARG A 37 -5.35 4.82 20.87
C ARG A 37 -5.95 4.34 22.19
N THR A 38 -7.26 4.46 22.34
CA THR A 38 -7.97 4.00 23.55
C THR A 38 -7.80 2.50 23.76
N ILE A 39 -7.97 1.71 22.71
CA ILE A 39 -7.82 0.26 22.75
C ILE A 39 -6.36 -0.13 23.05
N ALA A 40 -5.42 0.50 22.37
CA ALA A 40 -3.99 0.25 22.60
C ALA A 40 -3.58 0.54 24.04
N ASN A 41 -4.08 1.62 24.61
CA ASN A 41 -3.81 1.97 26.00
C ASN A 41 -4.39 0.93 26.97
N LYS A 42 -5.60 0.45 26.71
CA LYS A 42 -6.23 -0.61 27.54
C LYS A 42 -5.44 -1.91 27.51
N LEU A 43 -4.89 -2.27 26.36
CA LEU A 43 -4.12 -3.50 26.18
C LEU A 43 -2.61 -3.31 26.46
N HIS A 44 -2.20 -2.11 26.81
CA HIS A 44 -0.78 -1.76 27.02
C HIS A 44 0.10 -2.12 25.82
N VAL A 45 -0.41 -1.89 24.62
CA VAL A 45 0.29 -2.13 23.35
C VAL A 45 0.72 -0.80 22.76
N SER A 46 2.01 -0.69 22.47
CA SER A 46 2.57 0.47 21.80
C SER A 46 3.65 0.01 20.83
N VAL A 47 3.59 0.49 19.58
CA VAL A 47 4.61 0.24 18.59
C VAL A 47 5.04 1.58 17.98
N ASP A 48 6.29 1.92 18.19
CA ASP A 48 6.86 3.13 17.58
C ASP A 48 7.08 2.89 16.08
N PHE A 49 6.87 3.95 15.31
CA PHE A 49 7.16 3.90 13.88
C PHE A 49 8.66 3.88 13.67
N ASP A 50 9.15 2.78 13.09
CA ASP A 50 10.56 2.54 12.83
C ASP A 50 10.82 2.53 11.32
N CYS A 51 11.39 3.62 10.82
CA CYS A 51 11.72 3.74 9.41
C CYS A 51 12.95 4.63 9.18
N PRO A 52 14.01 4.08 8.59
CA PRO A 52 15.24 4.87 8.33
C PRO A 52 15.06 5.89 7.20
N LEU A 53 13.98 5.80 6.42
CA LEU A 53 13.77 6.65 5.24
C LEU A 53 12.94 7.91 5.52
N LEU A 54 12.52 8.10 6.77
CA LEU A 54 11.64 9.23 7.10
C LEU A 54 12.29 10.56 6.73
N GLY A 55 11.60 11.33 5.89
CA GLY A 55 12.06 12.64 5.44
C GLY A 55 13.12 12.59 4.33
N LYS A 56 13.37 11.43 3.73
CA LYS A 56 14.36 11.32 2.66
C LYS A 56 13.94 12.12 1.43
N PRO A 57 14.80 13.03 0.92
CA PRO A 57 14.50 13.77 -0.30
C PRO A 57 14.61 12.88 -1.53
N ILE A 58 13.67 13.07 -2.47
CA ILE A 58 13.61 12.35 -3.73
C ILE A 58 13.77 13.34 -4.88
N SER A 59 14.75 13.11 -5.73
CA SER A 59 14.96 13.92 -6.93
C SER A 59 14.89 13.13 -8.24
N SER A 60 14.93 11.78 -8.15
CA SER A 60 14.93 10.92 -9.33
C SER A 60 14.38 9.53 -9.01
N PHE A 61 14.14 8.73 -10.06
CA PHE A 61 13.79 7.31 -9.90
C PHE A 61 14.88 6.50 -9.20
N ASP A 62 16.16 6.87 -9.37
CA ASP A 62 17.27 6.19 -8.70
C ASP A 62 17.16 6.34 -7.18
N ASP A 63 16.72 7.48 -6.69
CA ASP A 63 16.48 7.68 -5.26
C ASP A 63 15.36 6.76 -4.75
N ILE A 64 14.32 6.56 -5.55
CA ILE A 64 13.23 5.64 -5.22
C ILE A 64 13.72 4.20 -5.20
N LEU A 65 14.50 3.79 -6.18
CA LEU A 65 15.07 2.44 -6.25
C LEU A 65 15.93 2.15 -5.02
N SER A 66 16.89 3.02 -4.72
CA SER A 66 17.76 2.84 -3.56
C SER A 66 16.99 2.85 -2.25
N SER A 67 15.95 3.68 -2.14
CA SER A 67 15.09 3.75 -0.96
C SER A 67 14.28 2.47 -0.76
N SER A 68 13.72 1.91 -1.83
CA SER A 68 12.97 0.66 -1.74
C SER A 68 13.84 -0.50 -1.30
N GLU A 69 15.07 -0.57 -1.80
CA GLU A 69 16.04 -1.59 -1.42
C GLU A 69 16.46 -1.44 0.04
N GLU A 70 16.77 -0.22 0.47
CA GLU A 70 17.13 0.10 1.86
C GLU A 70 16.00 -0.26 2.83
N LEU A 71 14.75 0.05 2.48
CA LEU A 71 13.61 -0.25 3.34
C LEU A 71 13.38 -1.76 3.46
N ARG A 72 13.47 -2.48 2.36
CA ARG A 72 13.35 -3.94 2.40
C ARG A 72 14.42 -4.58 3.27
N GLN A 73 15.63 -4.08 3.21
CA GLN A 73 16.72 -4.54 4.06
C GLN A 73 16.46 -4.20 5.53
N ALA A 74 16.10 -2.95 5.82
CA ALA A 74 15.83 -2.50 7.18
C ALA A 74 14.66 -3.26 7.83
N TRP A 75 13.65 -3.64 7.04
CA TRP A 75 12.47 -4.37 7.51
C TRP A 75 12.57 -5.88 7.32
N SER A 76 13.74 -6.37 6.94
CA SER A 76 14.01 -7.81 6.76
C SER A 76 13.03 -8.51 5.81
N CYS A 77 12.70 -7.84 4.71
CA CYS A 77 11.75 -8.37 3.73
C CYS A 77 12.33 -9.44 2.81
N GLY A 78 13.66 -9.54 2.72
CA GLY A 78 14.31 -10.42 1.75
C GLY A 78 14.10 -9.96 0.30
N ASP A 79 14.27 -10.88 -0.66
CA ASP A 79 14.19 -10.59 -2.09
C ASP A 79 12.90 -11.09 -2.75
N GLY A 80 12.07 -11.79 -2.00
CA GLY A 80 10.83 -12.40 -2.49
C GLY A 80 9.60 -11.56 -2.22
N ALA A 81 8.44 -12.20 -2.37
CA ALA A 81 7.15 -11.58 -2.08
C ALA A 81 7.02 -11.22 -0.60
N ILE A 82 6.31 -10.13 -0.33
CA ILE A 82 5.91 -9.78 1.03
C ILE A 82 4.56 -10.46 1.29
N PRO A 83 4.49 -11.42 2.22
CA PRO A 83 3.25 -12.17 2.42
C PRO A 83 2.04 -11.29 2.75
N SER A 84 2.17 -10.39 3.71
CA SER A 84 1.13 -9.40 4.02
C SER A 84 1.74 -8.03 4.22
N VAL A 85 1.42 -7.11 3.34
CA VAL A 85 1.86 -5.72 3.42
C VAL A 85 1.22 -5.05 4.63
N LEU A 86 -0.07 -5.27 4.85
CA LEU A 86 -0.78 -4.62 5.93
C LEU A 86 -0.27 -5.06 7.30
N ARG A 87 0.02 -6.35 7.48
CA ARG A 87 0.60 -6.86 8.72
C ARG A 87 2.03 -6.34 8.93
N LEU A 88 2.83 -6.30 7.87
CA LEU A 88 4.16 -5.72 7.94
C LEU A 88 4.10 -4.28 8.41
N PHE A 89 3.24 -3.47 7.81
CA PHE A 89 3.11 -2.05 8.15
C PHE A 89 2.64 -1.86 9.59
N GLU A 90 1.64 -2.64 10.03
CA GLU A 90 1.17 -2.57 11.41
C GLU A 90 2.27 -2.92 12.41
N ARG A 91 3.09 -3.93 12.11
CA ARG A 91 4.23 -4.30 12.97
C ARG A 91 5.29 -3.20 13.06
N ARG A 92 5.37 -2.35 12.04
CA ARG A 92 6.33 -1.24 12.00
C ARG A 92 5.78 0.08 12.54
N GLY A 93 4.59 0.04 13.11
CA GLY A 93 4.00 1.21 13.77
C GLY A 93 3.15 2.09 12.91
N ILE A 94 2.76 1.63 11.73
CA ILE A 94 1.82 2.34 10.86
C ILE A 94 0.40 1.97 11.30
N TRP A 95 -0.44 2.98 11.50
CA TRP A 95 -1.86 2.79 11.81
C TRP A 95 -2.62 2.61 10.51
N ILE A 96 -3.28 1.46 10.34
CA ILE A 96 -4.04 1.16 9.13
C ILE A 96 -5.49 0.95 9.48
N PHE A 97 -6.37 1.69 8.81
CA PHE A 97 -7.81 1.59 9.00
C PHE A 97 -8.50 1.33 7.68
N ASP A 98 -9.65 0.70 7.77
CA ASP A 98 -10.52 0.38 6.68
C ASP A 98 -11.77 1.26 6.78
N ASN A 99 -12.13 1.93 5.70
CA ASN A 99 -13.36 2.70 5.61
C ASN A 99 -13.77 2.87 4.16
N ASN A 100 -15.06 3.03 3.93
CA ASN A 100 -15.55 3.39 2.60
C ASN A 100 -15.05 4.80 2.27
N LEU A 101 -14.47 4.96 1.10
CA LEU A 101 -13.96 6.22 0.59
C LEU A 101 -14.73 6.64 -0.66
N PRO A 102 -14.67 7.91 -1.06
CA PRO A 102 -15.29 8.36 -2.31
C PRO A 102 -14.83 7.56 -3.52
N ASP A 103 -15.64 7.53 -4.58
CA ASP A 103 -15.48 6.62 -5.72
C ASP A 103 -14.10 6.59 -6.35
N GLN A 104 -13.43 7.72 -6.44
CA GLN A 104 -12.12 7.84 -7.10
C GLN A 104 -10.94 7.59 -6.15
N VAL A 105 -11.21 7.28 -4.89
CA VAL A 105 -10.19 7.20 -3.84
C VAL A 105 -10.09 5.79 -3.31
N LEU A 106 -8.91 5.16 -3.44
CA LEU A 106 -8.63 3.82 -2.91
C LEU A 106 -7.93 3.85 -1.56
N GLY A 107 -7.21 4.91 -1.29
CA GLY A 107 -6.48 5.08 -0.04
C GLY A 107 -6.06 6.52 0.18
N LEU A 108 -5.80 6.84 1.42
CA LEU A 108 -5.33 8.16 1.85
C LEU A 108 -4.32 7.97 2.97
N SER A 109 -3.44 8.95 3.12
CA SER A 109 -2.44 8.92 4.19
C SER A 109 -2.28 10.29 4.83
N THR A 110 -1.95 10.27 6.11
CA THR A 110 -1.69 11.49 6.88
C THR A 110 -0.86 11.15 8.13
N TRP A 111 -0.39 12.18 8.81
CA TRP A 111 0.25 12.07 10.11
C TRP A 111 -0.73 12.47 11.21
N VAL A 112 -0.78 11.69 12.27
CA VAL A 112 -1.55 11.99 13.48
C VAL A 112 -0.56 12.53 14.52
N ASP A 113 -0.84 13.71 15.07
CA ASP A 113 0.01 14.41 16.03
C ASP A 113 1.47 14.58 15.55
N ASN A 114 1.68 14.70 14.25
CA ASN A 114 3.01 14.76 13.62
C ASN A 114 3.93 13.60 14.03
N LYS A 115 3.38 12.51 14.53
CA LYS A 115 4.13 11.40 15.09
C LYS A 115 3.71 10.04 14.52
N TYR A 116 2.42 9.82 14.35
CA TYR A 116 1.89 8.51 13.97
C TYR A 116 1.50 8.50 12.49
N PRO A 117 2.16 7.67 11.66
CA PRO A 117 1.75 7.53 10.27
C PRO A 117 0.46 6.73 10.20
N LEU A 118 -0.49 7.24 9.45
CA LEU A 118 -1.80 6.62 9.30
C LEU A 118 -2.16 6.46 7.83
N ILE A 119 -2.61 5.27 7.48
CA ILE A 119 -3.12 4.95 6.15
C ILE A 119 -4.56 4.46 6.31
N ILE A 120 -5.47 5.03 5.54
CA ILE A 120 -6.85 4.55 5.45
C ILE A 120 -7.06 3.98 4.05
N LEU A 121 -7.67 2.79 3.98
CA LEU A 121 -7.86 2.04 2.75
C LEU A 121 -9.33 1.67 2.58
N ASP A 122 -9.79 1.72 1.35
CA ASP A 122 -11.09 1.17 0.98
C ASP A 122 -10.87 -0.27 0.48
N THR A 123 -11.33 -1.23 1.26
CA THR A 123 -11.06 -2.66 1.01
C THR A 123 -12.20 -3.38 0.29
N ARG A 124 -13.23 -2.65 -0.14
CA ARG A 124 -14.39 -3.26 -0.78
C ARG A 124 -14.00 -3.98 -2.08
N LYS A 125 -14.46 -5.22 -2.23
CA LYS A 125 -14.13 -6.08 -3.38
C LYS A 125 -14.64 -5.52 -4.71
N GLU A 126 -15.76 -4.80 -4.70
CA GLU A 126 -16.29 -4.14 -5.89
C GLU A 126 -15.42 -2.98 -6.36
N LYS A 127 -14.56 -2.46 -5.50
CA LYS A 127 -13.74 -1.28 -5.79
C LYS A 127 -12.29 -1.60 -6.09
N THR A 128 -11.73 -2.65 -5.47
CA THR A 128 -10.31 -2.95 -5.57
C THR A 128 -10.05 -4.46 -5.52
N THR A 129 -8.91 -4.86 -6.08
CA THR A 129 -8.38 -6.23 -5.95
C THR A 129 -7.39 -6.28 -4.79
N ILE A 130 -7.04 -7.50 -4.35
CA ILE A 130 -6.00 -7.69 -3.31
C ILE A 130 -4.68 -7.06 -3.75
N GLU A 131 -4.29 -7.28 -4.99
CA GLU A 131 -3.03 -6.76 -5.53
C GLU A 131 -3.03 -5.23 -5.55
N ARG A 132 -4.15 -4.64 -5.94
CA ARG A 132 -4.30 -3.18 -5.92
C ARG A 132 -4.29 -2.62 -4.51
N LEU A 133 -4.89 -3.32 -3.55
CA LEU A 133 -4.87 -2.95 -2.15
C LEU A 133 -3.44 -2.90 -1.60
N ARG A 134 -2.66 -3.94 -1.90
CA ARG A 134 -1.24 -4.02 -1.53
C ARG A 134 -0.45 -2.87 -2.12
N PHE A 135 -0.65 -2.63 -3.41
CA PHE A 135 -0.01 -1.52 -4.13
C PHE A 135 -0.38 -0.16 -3.52
N THR A 136 -1.67 0.05 -3.26
CA THR A 136 -2.16 1.30 -2.67
C THR A 136 -1.54 1.55 -1.30
N ALA A 137 -1.44 0.53 -0.46
CA ALA A 137 -0.82 0.68 0.87
C ALA A 137 0.63 1.15 0.78
N VAL A 138 1.42 0.56 -0.12
CA VAL A 138 2.83 0.96 -0.30
C VAL A 138 2.93 2.36 -0.93
N HIS A 139 2.07 2.66 -1.90
CA HIS A 139 1.98 3.98 -2.50
C HIS A 139 1.72 5.05 -1.43
N GLU A 140 0.77 4.82 -0.53
CA GLU A 140 0.46 5.74 0.57
C GLU A 140 1.63 5.88 1.54
N LEU A 141 2.36 4.80 1.80
CA LEU A 141 3.59 4.90 2.60
C LEU A 141 4.61 5.84 1.95
N GLY A 142 4.72 5.81 0.63
CA GLY A 142 5.59 6.72 -0.11
C GLY A 142 5.27 8.18 0.16
N HIS A 143 4.00 8.56 0.18
CA HIS A 143 3.58 9.91 0.54
C HIS A 143 4.03 10.31 1.95
N LEU A 144 4.04 9.37 2.88
CA LEU A 144 4.40 9.64 4.28
C LEU A 144 5.90 9.72 4.50
N LEU A 145 6.71 8.97 3.77
CA LEU A 145 8.14 8.84 4.01
C LEU A 145 8.98 9.96 3.39
N PHE A 146 8.68 10.32 2.15
CA PHE A 146 9.60 11.07 1.31
C PHE A 146 9.29 12.57 1.29
N LYS A 147 10.32 13.35 1.00
CA LYS A 147 10.19 14.77 0.66
C LYS A 147 10.36 14.92 -0.84
N PHE A 148 9.33 15.47 -1.48
CA PHE A 148 9.32 15.69 -2.91
C PHE A 148 9.43 17.17 -3.22
N PRO A 149 10.37 17.61 -4.09
CA PRO A 149 10.38 18.98 -4.59
C PRO A 149 9.16 19.22 -5.48
N GLU A 150 8.78 20.48 -5.64
CA GLU A 150 7.56 20.86 -6.37
C GLU A 150 7.57 20.45 -7.85
N ASP A 151 8.75 20.36 -8.46
CA ASP A 151 8.93 19.97 -9.86
C ASP A 151 8.87 18.47 -10.11
N ILE A 152 8.74 17.66 -9.07
CA ILE A 152 8.63 16.21 -9.17
C ILE A 152 7.16 15.79 -9.09
N ASP A 153 6.78 14.85 -9.95
CA ASP A 153 5.47 14.19 -9.89
C ASP A 153 5.45 13.20 -8.72
N GLU A 154 4.92 13.63 -7.58
CA GLU A 154 4.87 12.83 -6.35
C GLU A 154 4.09 11.53 -6.55
N GLU A 155 2.97 11.57 -7.27
CA GLU A 155 2.15 10.38 -7.54
C GLU A 155 2.92 9.33 -8.33
N LYS A 156 3.64 9.76 -9.35
CA LYS A 156 4.46 8.88 -10.17
C LYS A 156 5.58 8.24 -9.35
N MET A 157 6.20 9.00 -8.47
CA MET A 157 7.26 8.50 -7.58
C MET A 157 6.72 7.50 -6.57
N CYS A 158 5.55 7.76 -5.98
CA CYS A 158 4.91 6.83 -5.06
C CYS A 158 4.47 5.53 -5.77
N ASN A 159 3.99 5.62 -7.00
CA ASN A 159 3.70 4.43 -7.82
C ASN A 159 4.95 3.61 -8.07
N LYS A 160 6.05 4.26 -8.40
CA LYS A 160 7.33 3.58 -8.63
C LYS A 160 7.84 2.92 -7.34
N PHE A 161 7.72 3.60 -6.23
CA PHE A 161 8.07 3.04 -4.93
C PHE A 161 7.25 1.78 -4.64
N ALA A 162 5.94 1.80 -4.88
CA ALA A 162 5.08 0.63 -4.69
C ALA A 162 5.52 -0.55 -5.56
N SER A 163 5.79 -0.32 -6.85
CA SER A 163 6.26 -1.37 -7.76
C SER A 163 7.57 -1.99 -7.29
N LEU A 164 8.57 -1.17 -6.96
CA LEU A 164 9.90 -1.64 -6.59
C LEU A 164 9.94 -2.29 -5.21
N PHE A 165 9.10 -1.83 -4.29
CA PHE A 165 9.01 -2.41 -2.96
C PHE A 165 8.33 -3.77 -2.98
N LEU A 166 7.25 -3.93 -3.76
CA LEU A 166 6.51 -5.18 -3.86
C LEU A 166 7.22 -6.25 -4.70
N PHE A 167 7.99 -5.82 -5.69
CA PHE A 167 8.70 -6.73 -6.59
C PHE A 167 10.09 -6.16 -6.89
N PRO A 168 11.12 -6.54 -6.12
CA PRO A 168 12.45 -5.95 -6.25
C PRO A 168 13.04 -6.11 -7.65
N LYS A 169 13.75 -5.09 -8.10
CA LYS A 169 14.27 -5.00 -9.48
C LYS A 169 15.07 -6.24 -9.89
N GLN A 170 16.02 -6.67 -9.07
CA GLN A 170 16.89 -7.80 -9.41
C GLN A 170 16.10 -9.10 -9.47
N THR A 171 15.19 -9.31 -8.53
CA THR A 171 14.29 -10.46 -8.53
C THR A 171 13.40 -10.46 -9.77
N PHE A 172 12.87 -9.30 -10.14
CA PHE A 172 12.04 -9.13 -11.34
C PHE A 172 12.79 -9.54 -12.61
N ILE A 173 14.04 -9.07 -12.76
CA ILE A 173 14.88 -9.41 -13.92
C ILE A 173 15.18 -10.92 -13.95
N GLN A 174 15.48 -11.52 -12.80
CA GLN A 174 15.72 -12.96 -12.69
C GLN A 174 14.50 -13.78 -13.06
N GLU A 175 13.31 -13.39 -12.58
CA GLU A 175 12.06 -14.11 -12.87
C GLU A 175 11.71 -14.07 -14.36
N LEU A 176 11.98 -12.98 -15.05
CA LEU A 176 11.75 -12.88 -16.49
C LEU A 176 12.85 -13.53 -17.34
N CYS A 177 13.91 -14.03 -16.72
CA CYS A 177 14.99 -14.83 -17.31
C CYS A 177 15.80 -14.17 -18.41
N ASN A 178 15.44 -12.97 -18.85
CA ASN A 178 16.15 -12.27 -19.92
C ASN A 178 15.91 -10.76 -19.82
N PRO A 179 16.97 -9.94 -19.74
CA PRO A 179 16.81 -8.49 -19.65
C PRO A 179 16.30 -7.81 -20.93
N ARG A 180 16.25 -8.55 -22.07
CA ARG A 180 15.74 -8.03 -23.34
C ARG A 180 14.91 -9.08 -24.04
N ARG A 181 13.63 -9.06 -23.79
CA ARG A 181 12.68 -10.00 -24.37
C ARG A 181 11.89 -9.32 -25.47
N LYS A 182 11.52 -10.09 -26.52
CA LYS A 182 10.65 -9.60 -27.58
C LYS A 182 9.19 -9.59 -27.14
N GLU A 183 8.79 -10.56 -26.34
CA GLU A 183 7.41 -10.76 -25.93
C GLU A 183 7.30 -11.16 -24.47
N LEU A 184 6.17 -10.82 -23.85
CA LEU A 184 5.72 -11.35 -22.57
C LEU A 184 4.54 -12.28 -22.85
N TYR A 185 4.45 -13.36 -22.08
CA TYR A 185 3.36 -14.33 -22.20
C TYR A 185 2.42 -14.21 -21.00
N LEU A 186 1.12 -14.18 -21.27
CA LEU A 186 0.11 -14.01 -20.20
C LEU A 186 0.26 -15.04 -19.09
N GLU A 187 0.50 -16.31 -19.45
CA GLU A 187 0.62 -17.39 -18.46
C GLU A 187 1.77 -17.16 -17.48
N GLU A 188 2.92 -16.68 -17.95
CA GLU A 188 4.04 -16.38 -17.06
C GLU A 188 3.73 -15.18 -16.16
N LEU A 189 3.02 -14.19 -16.69
CA LEU A 189 2.65 -13.00 -15.89
C LEU A 189 1.59 -13.34 -14.85
N ILE A 190 0.66 -14.23 -15.15
CA ILE A 190 -0.30 -14.76 -14.18
C ILE A 190 0.44 -15.47 -13.04
N ASP A 191 1.43 -16.30 -13.37
CA ASP A 191 2.24 -16.98 -12.36
C ASP A 191 2.94 -15.98 -11.43
N LEU A 192 3.58 -14.97 -11.99
CA LEU A 192 4.26 -13.93 -11.21
C LEU A 192 3.28 -13.07 -10.40
N HIS A 193 2.15 -12.74 -10.99
CA HIS A 193 1.06 -12.05 -10.30
C HIS A 193 0.60 -12.80 -9.04
N MET A 194 0.38 -14.10 -9.16
CA MET A 194 -0.01 -14.93 -8.04
C MET A 194 1.10 -15.10 -7.00
N ALA A 195 2.34 -15.19 -7.45
CA ALA A 195 3.49 -15.41 -6.57
C ALA A 195 3.89 -14.14 -5.79
N TYR A 196 3.84 -12.99 -6.42
CA TYR A 196 4.35 -11.73 -5.83
C TYR A 196 3.26 -10.79 -5.32
N GLY A 197 2.01 -11.07 -5.62
CA GLY A 197 0.90 -10.23 -5.16
C GLY A 197 0.89 -8.85 -5.80
N VAL A 198 1.22 -8.79 -7.08
CA VAL A 198 1.17 -7.58 -7.91
C VAL A 198 0.28 -7.85 -9.12
N SER A 199 -0.32 -6.80 -9.68
CA SER A 199 -1.18 -6.98 -10.87
C SER A 199 -0.34 -7.30 -12.11
N VAL A 200 -0.96 -7.99 -13.08
CA VAL A 200 -0.33 -8.20 -14.40
C VAL A 200 -0.01 -6.85 -15.05
N ALA A 201 -0.91 -5.88 -14.92
CA ALA A 201 -0.67 -4.52 -15.42
C ALA A 201 0.60 -3.89 -14.82
N ALA A 202 0.82 -4.04 -13.53
CA ALA A 202 2.02 -3.53 -12.86
C ALA A 202 3.29 -4.22 -13.38
N ILE A 203 3.22 -5.52 -13.65
CA ILE A 203 4.36 -6.28 -14.20
C ILE A 203 4.71 -5.78 -15.61
N VAL A 204 3.71 -5.60 -16.47
CA VAL A 204 3.92 -5.08 -17.83
C VAL A 204 4.53 -3.68 -17.79
N HIS A 205 4.01 -2.83 -16.94
CA HIS A 205 4.51 -1.46 -16.78
C HIS A 205 5.98 -1.46 -16.33
N GLU A 206 6.33 -2.28 -15.35
CA GLU A 206 7.70 -2.39 -14.85
C GLU A 206 8.65 -2.97 -15.92
N ALA A 207 8.19 -3.97 -16.67
CA ALA A 207 8.97 -4.54 -17.77
C ALA A 207 9.31 -3.47 -18.85
N TYR A 208 8.38 -2.59 -19.13
CA TYR A 208 8.63 -1.45 -20.02
C TYR A 208 9.60 -0.44 -19.40
N ASP A 209 9.39 -0.06 -18.16
CA ASP A 209 10.25 0.89 -17.44
C ASP A 209 11.70 0.42 -17.35
N LEU A 210 11.91 -0.89 -17.22
CA LEU A 210 13.25 -1.50 -17.17
C LEU A 210 13.84 -1.77 -18.55
N GLY A 211 13.12 -1.48 -19.63
CA GLY A 211 13.58 -1.71 -21.00
C GLY A 211 13.58 -3.19 -21.40
N ILE A 212 12.89 -4.06 -20.68
CA ILE A 212 12.76 -5.47 -21.03
C ILE A 212 11.90 -5.66 -22.26
N ILE A 213 10.84 -4.88 -22.37
CA ILE A 213 10.01 -4.78 -23.57
C ILE A 213 10.05 -3.36 -24.13
N ASP A 214 9.77 -3.21 -25.41
CA ASP A 214 9.70 -1.90 -26.06
C ASP A 214 8.30 -1.27 -25.94
N ARG A 215 8.18 -0.04 -26.48
CA ARG A 215 6.93 0.72 -26.41
C ARG A 215 5.79 0.00 -27.16
N ASP A 216 6.08 -0.62 -28.31
CA ASP A 216 5.05 -1.29 -29.12
C ASP A 216 4.42 -2.46 -28.35
N HIS A 217 5.22 -3.24 -27.64
CA HIS A 217 4.74 -4.31 -26.77
C HIS A 217 3.94 -3.78 -25.59
N TYR A 218 4.42 -2.71 -24.96
CA TYR A 218 3.72 -2.04 -23.88
C TYR A 218 2.33 -1.58 -24.34
N VAL A 219 2.26 -0.87 -25.47
CA VAL A 219 0.99 -0.38 -26.03
C VAL A 219 0.06 -1.54 -26.38
N TYR A 220 0.60 -2.60 -27.04
CA TYR A 220 -0.18 -3.78 -27.36
C TYR A 220 -0.85 -4.39 -26.11
N TRP A 221 -0.09 -4.57 -25.02
CA TRP A 221 -0.63 -5.10 -23.77
C TRP A 221 -1.76 -4.25 -23.20
N PHE A 222 -1.55 -2.94 -23.11
CA PHE A 222 -2.53 -2.05 -22.52
C PHE A 222 -3.75 -1.80 -23.40
N GLU A 223 -3.57 -1.72 -24.71
CA GLU A 223 -4.67 -1.46 -25.66
C GLU A 223 -5.49 -2.69 -26.02
N THR A 224 -4.97 -3.89 -25.79
CA THR A 224 -5.65 -5.15 -26.15
C THR A 224 -5.97 -6.00 -24.93
N ILE A 225 -4.98 -6.59 -24.31
CA ILE A 225 -5.17 -7.60 -23.25
C ILE A 225 -5.73 -6.97 -21.98
N LEU A 226 -5.09 -5.92 -21.49
CA LEU A 226 -5.47 -5.29 -20.21
C LEU A 226 -6.73 -4.45 -20.37
N LYS A 227 -6.92 -3.77 -21.48
CA LYS A 227 -8.14 -3.01 -21.74
C LYS A 227 -9.38 -3.88 -21.72
N ASN A 228 -9.29 -5.12 -22.22
CA ASN A 228 -10.39 -6.06 -22.28
C ASN A 228 -10.64 -6.79 -20.95
N ASN A 229 -9.69 -6.72 -20.02
CA ASN A 229 -9.82 -7.33 -18.68
C ASN A 229 -9.13 -6.46 -17.62
N PRO A 230 -9.63 -5.25 -17.35
CA PRO A 230 -8.97 -4.31 -16.45
C PRO A 230 -8.94 -4.77 -14.99
N ARG A 231 -9.83 -5.68 -14.60
CA ARG A 231 -9.85 -6.24 -13.25
C ARG A 231 -9.10 -7.57 -13.15
N GLU A 232 -8.50 -8.03 -14.25
CA GLU A 232 -7.73 -9.27 -14.28
C GLU A 232 -8.50 -10.50 -13.80
N GLU A 233 -9.79 -10.54 -14.16
CA GLU A 233 -10.68 -11.62 -13.78
C GLU A 233 -10.24 -12.94 -14.45
N GLY A 234 -10.27 -14.03 -13.68
CA GLY A 234 -9.88 -15.34 -14.17
C GLY A 234 -8.37 -15.58 -14.25
N TRP A 235 -7.55 -14.61 -13.86
CA TRP A 235 -6.09 -14.74 -13.86
C TRP A 235 -5.51 -15.18 -12.52
N GLY A 236 -6.36 -15.70 -11.64
CA GLY A 236 -5.95 -16.12 -10.31
C GLY A 236 -5.85 -14.95 -9.32
N VAL A 237 -5.57 -15.30 -8.08
CA VAL A 237 -5.42 -14.33 -7.00
C VAL A 237 -4.14 -14.62 -6.23
N TYR A 238 -3.62 -13.59 -5.58
CA TYR A 238 -2.49 -13.75 -4.66
C TYR A 238 -2.87 -14.71 -3.53
N GLN A 239 -2.00 -15.70 -3.29
CA GLN A 239 -2.34 -16.84 -2.44
C GLN A 239 -2.31 -16.58 -0.94
N PHE A 240 -1.68 -15.50 -0.48
CA PHE A 240 -1.66 -15.16 0.94
C PHE A 240 -2.73 -14.11 1.23
N PRO A 241 -3.49 -14.25 2.33
CA PRO A 241 -4.49 -13.26 2.66
C PRO A 241 -3.86 -11.92 3.06
N GLU A 242 -4.42 -10.85 2.56
CA GLU A 242 -4.09 -9.49 2.98
C GLU A 242 -5.13 -9.06 4.00
N THR A 243 -4.78 -9.12 5.30
CA THR A 243 -5.72 -8.89 6.38
C THR A 243 -5.43 -7.57 7.08
N LEU A 244 -6.49 -6.81 7.28
CA LEU A 244 -6.50 -5.59 8.04
C LEU A 244 -6.77 -5.86 9.50
N GLY A 245 -6.34 -4.90 10.25
CA GLY A 245 -7.07 -4.60 11.42
C GLY A 245 -6.47 -5.06 12.70
N LYS A 246 -5.28 -4.56 13.02
CA LYS A 246 -4.79 -4.62 14.41
C LYS A 246 -5.84 -4.05 15.36
N GLU A 247 -6.45 -2.92 15.01
CA GLU A 247 -7.55 -2.33 15.77
C GLU A 247 -8.75 -3.26 15.87
N LYS A 248 -9.15 -3.90 14.78
CA LYS A 248 -10.26 -4.86 14.76
C LYS A 248 -9.95 -6.07 15.63
N ARG A 249 -8.75 -6.61 15.56
CA ARG A 249 -8.31 -7.74 16.40
C ARG A 249 -8.31 -7.37 17.87
N MET A 250 -7.79 -6.18 18.19
CA MET A 250 -7.76 -5.68 19.57
C MET A 250 -9.17 -5.46 20.12
N SER A 251 -10.09 -4.94 19.31
CA SER A 251 -11.49 -4.76 19.69
C SER A 251 -12.18 -6.10 20.00
N VAL A 252 -11.92 -7.12 19.19
CA VAL A 252 -12.46 -8.47 19.45
C VAL A 252 -11.93 -9.04 20.75
N ILE A 253 -10.65 -8.90 21.05
CA ILE A 253 -10.03 -9.36 22.30
C ILE A 253 -10.70 -8.69 23.51
N ILE A 254 -10.88 -7.38 23.45
CA ILE A 254 -11.53 -6.63 24.54
C ILE A 254 -12.98 -7.09 24.69
N HIS A 255 -13.72 -7.21 23.61
CA HIS A 255 -15.13 -7.62 23.63
C HIS A 255 -15.29 -9.03 24.23
N GLN A 256 -14.50 -10.00 23.80
CA GLN A 256 -14.53 -11.36 24.34
C GLN A 256 -14.09 -11.40 25.80
N GLY A 257 -13.08 -10.64 26.17
CA GLY A 257 -12.64 -10.51 27.57
C GLY A 257 -13.74 -9.96 28.45
N ASN A 258 -14.47 -8.95 28.03
CA ASN A 258 -15.58 -8.37 28.79
C ASN A 258 -16.76 -9.35 28.93
N ILE A 259 -17.11 -10.07 27.86
CA ILE A 259 -18.15 -11.10 27.89
C ILE A 259 -17.75 -12.21 28.87
N HIS A 260 -16.53 -12.69 28.77
CA HIS A 260 -16.01 -13.74 29.66
C HIS A 260 -16.06 -13.32 31.14
N SER A 261 -15.63 -12.10 31.43
CA SER A 261 -15.69 -11.53 32.77
C SER A 261 -17.14 -11.47 33.30
N SER A 262 -18.09 -11.06 32.45
CA SER A 262 -19.51 -11.01 32.82
C SER A 262 -20.07 -12.38 33.12
N VAL A 263 -19.70 -13.40 32.37
CA VAL A 263 -20.14 -14.79 32.57
C VAL A 263 -19.58 -15.35 33.89
N LEU A 264 -18.35 -15.02 34.25
CA LEU A 264 -17.72 -15.49 35.51
C LEU A 264 -18.30 -14.83 36.74
N LEU A 265 -18.94 -13.67 36.62
CA LEU A 265 -19.56 -12.95 37.72
C LEU A 265 -21.03 -13.38 37.97
N GLN A 266 -21.62 -14.17 37.09
CA GLN A 266 -22.94 -14.78 37.25
C GLN A 266 -22.86 -16.15 37.87
#